data_743ba578e065b93d3c995aa7f35b0e11
#
_entry.id   743ba578e065b93d3c995aa7f35b0e11
#
_cell.length_a   1.000
_cell.length_b   1.000
_cell.length_c   1.000
_cell.angle_alpha   90.00
_cell.angle_beta   90.00
_cell.angle_gamma   90.00
#
_symmetry.space_group_name_H-M   'P 1'
#
loop_
_entity.id
_entity.type
_entity.pdbx_description
1 polymer ?
#
loop_
_entity_poly.entity_id
_entity_poly.type
_entity_poly.pdbx_seq_one_letter_code
_entity_poly.pdbx_strand_id
1 'polypeptide(L)'
;QGLSNWYEVVDILKTRNIQAILGGHLHVNRAYDAEGIPAVIGRSSLRRKDPIGGYNLVTLRGNTLEFHERIIKTKTRPVWNTIHLAPLQEKKDTTYYRPDFAINATYPSVRETWKLKDVTDIASQGSIDGNLYVYTNTAGVVRALNAKNGKTQWTYTTGNKIFSAPFITPKLVIVSSCDGSIYALDRKQG
;
A
#
# COMPACT_ATOMS: atom_id res chain seq x y z
N GLN A 1 -5.39 0.70 -1.44
CA GLN A 1 -4.57 1.79 -0.86
C GLN A 1 -3.49 2.14 -1.87
N GLY A 2 -3.28 3.43 -2.16
CA GLY A 2 -2.16 3.91 -2.95
C GLY A 2 -0.91 4.02 -2.09
N LEU A 3 0.23 4.23 -2.72
CA LEU A 3 1.47 4.55 -1.99
C LEU A 3 1.30 5.91 -1.30
N SER A 4 1.61 5.99 -0.01
CA SER A 4 1.56 7.26 0.73
C SER A 4 2.64 8.24 0.28
N ASN A 5 3.74 7.72 -0.24
CA ASN A 5 4.87 8.48 -0.79
C ASN A 5 4.97 8.40 -2.32
N TRP A 6 3.84 8.31 -3.01
CA TRP A 6 3.78 8.24 -4.48
C TRP A 6 4.55 9.38 -5.16
N TYR A 7 4.54 10.57 -4.57
CA TYR A 7 5.23 11.75 -5.09
C TYR A 7 6.75 11.57 -5.14
N GLU A 8 7.36 10.88 -4.16
CA GLU A 8 8.79 10.56 -4.18
C GLU A 8 9.15 9.65 -5.36
N VAL A 9 8.26 8.69 -5.66
CA VAL A 9 8.42 7.81 -6.83
C VAL A 9 8.33 8.62 -8.12
N VAL A 10 7.34 9.51 -8.24
CA VAL A 10 7.19 10.37 -9.42
C VAL A 10 8.40 11.29 -9.58
N ASP A 11 8.92 11.88 -8.50
CA ASP A 11 10.12 12.72 -8.53
C ASP A 11 11.33 11.95 -9.06
N ILE A 12 11.52 10.69 -8.65
CA ILE A 12 12.57 9.81 -9.19
C ILE A 12 12.33 9.52 -10.67
N LEU A 13 11.09 9.18 -11.07
CA LEU A 13 10.75 8.87 -12.46
C LEU A 13 11.00 10.06 -13.39
N LYS A 14 10.74 11.28 -12.93
CA LYS A 14 10.97 12.52 -13.69
C LYS A 14 12.46 12.77 -13.99
N THR A 15 13.38 12.23 -13.20
CA THR A 15 14.83 12.31 -13.47
C THR A 15 15.29 11.32 -14.55
N ARG A 16 14.37 10.50 -15.05
CA ARG A 16 14.63 9.46 -16.05
C ARG A 16 13.74 9.70 -17.26
N ASN A 17 14.10 9.15 -18.41
CA ASN A 17 13.28 9.23 -19.61
C ASN A 17 12.12 8.22 -19.57
N ILE A 18 11.26 8.35 -18.56
CA ILE A 18 10.06 7.52 -18.40
C ILE A 18 8.93 8.14 -19.21
N GLN A 19 8.44 7.42 -20.21
CA GLN A 19 7.47 7.92 -21.18
C GLN A 19 6.05 7.42 -20.94
N ALA A 20 5.87 6.44 -20.03
CA ALA A 20 4.57 5.95 -19.62
C ALA A 20 4.66 5.23 -18.25
N ILE A 21 3.59 5.30 -17.47
CA ILE A 21 3.41 4.55 -16.23
C ILE A 21 2.22 3.61 -16.41
N LEU A 22 2.44 2.31 -16.18
CA LEU A 22 1.38 1.32 -16.19
C LEU A 22 1.16 0.79 -14.77
N GLY A 23 -0.06 0.89 -14.29
CA GLY A 23 -0.43 0.50 -12.94
C GLY A 23 -1.68 -0.37 -12.89
N GLY A 24 -2.01 -0.83 -11.69
CA GLY A 24 -3.18 -1.66 -11.41
C GLY A 24 -3.91 -1.20 -10.15
N HIS A 25 -4.43 -2.15 -9.38
CA HIS A 25 -5.09 -1.99 -8.07
C HIS A 25 -6.54 -1.50 -8.11
N LEU A 26 -6.90 -0.51 -8.90
CA LEU A 26 -8.27 0.02 -8.93
C LEU A 26 -9.28 -0.89 -9.65
N HIS A 27 -8.82 -1.92 -10.37
CA HIS A 27 -9.61 -2.89 -11.12
C HIS A 27 -10.50 -2.24 -12.21
N VAL A 28 -10.15 -1.06 -12.67
CA VAL A 28 -10.83 -0.34 -13.75
C VAL A 28 -9.83 0.22 -14.72
N ASN A 29 -10.25 0.42 -15.98
CA ASN A 29 -9.47 1.14 -16.97
C ASN A 29 -9.56 2.64 -16.69
N ARG A 30 -8.42 3.29 -16.51
CA ARG A 30 -8.32 4.72 -16.30
C ARG A 30 -7.01 5.27 -16.84
N ALA A 31 -7.08 6.33 -17.64
CA ALA A 31 -5.93 7.12 -18.04
C ALA A 31 -5.85 8.39 -17.17
N TYR A 32 -4.64 8.84 -16.88
CA TYR A 32 -4.37 10.07 -16.13
C TYR A 32 -2.97 10.58 -16.44
N ASP A 33 -2.66 11.78 -15.99
CA ASP A 33 -1.34 12.38 -16.07
C ASP A 33 -0.69 12.35 -14.67
N ALA A 34 0.49 11.75 -14.59
CA ALA A 34 1.28 11.72 -13.37
C ALA A 34 2.38 12.77 -13.46
N GLU A 35 2.01 14.05 -13.28
CA GLU A 35 2.92 15.19 -13.32
C GLU A 35 3.69 15.32 -14.65
N GLY A 36 2.99 15.09 -15.75
CA GLY A 36 3.52 15.16 -17.11
C GLY A 36 3.89 13.80 -17.70
N ILE A 37 3.89 12.72 -16.91
CA ILE A 37 4.09 11.37 -17.41
C ILE A 37 2.72 10.75 -17.66
N PRO A 38 2.37 10.35 -18.91
CA PRO A 38 1.13 9.65 -19.21
C PRO A 38 1.04 8.35 -18.40
N ALA A 39 -0.10 8.11 -17.78
CA ALA A 39 -0.28 6.95 -16.93
C ALA A 39 -1.60 6.23 -17.18
N VAL A 40 -1.60 4.91 -17.06
CA VAL A 40 -2.75 4.04 -17.23
C VAL A 40 -2.86 3.08 -16.08
N ILE A 41 -4.05 3.03 -15.46
CA ILE A 41 -4.44 1.93 -14.58
C ILE A 41 -5.27 0.95 -15.40
N GLY A 42 -4.89 -0.32 -15.35
CA GLY A 42 -5.56 -1.41 -16.02
C GLY A 42 -6.65 -2.06 -15.18
N ARG A 43 -7.67 -2.59 -15.87
CA ARG A 43 -8.65 -3.43 -15.19
C ARG A 43 -8.04 -4.76 -14.75
N SER A 44 -8.68 -5.38 -13.77
CA SER A 44 -8.31 -6.67 -13.23
C SER A 44 -9.05 -7.82 -13.94
N SER A 45 -8.46 -9.01 -13.90
CA SER A 45 -9.14 -10.26 -14.24
C SER A 45 -10.27 -10.63 -13.25
N LEU A 46 -10.30 -10.00 -12.07
CA LEU A 46 -11.38 -10.15 -11.11
C LEU A 46 -12.68 -9.53 -11.65
N ARG A 47 -13.78 -10.22 -11.42
CA ARG A 47 -15.11 -9.62 -11.60
C ARG A 47 -15.31 -8.55 -10.53
N ARG A 48 -15.73 -7.38 -10.92
CA ARG A 48 -16.16 -6.36 -9.98
C ARG A 48 -17.67 -6.21 -10.08
N LYS A 49 -18.13 -5.32 -10.93
CA LYS A 49 -19.56 -5.17 -11.29
C LYS A 49 -19.91 -5.91 -12.58
N ASP A 50 -18.89 -6.30 -13.34
CA ASP A 50 -19.07 -7.05 -14.58
C ASP A 50 -19.19 -8.54 -14.32
N PRO A 51 -20.02 -9.25 -15.09
CA PRO A 51 -20.17 -10.71 -14.97
C PRO A 51 -18.88 -11.49 -15.28
N ILE A 52 -17.97 -10.90 -16.06
CA ILE A 52 -16.72 -11.53 -16.51
C ILE A 52 -15.57 -10.54 -16.33
N GLY A 53 -14.42 -11.02 -15.85
CA GLY A 53 -13.19 -10.24 -15.74
C GLY A 53 -12.54 -9.98 -17.11
N GLY A 54 -11.47 -9.18 -17.10
CA GLY A 54 -10.73 -8.83 -18.31
C GLY A 54 -9.34 -8.29 -17.98
N TYR A 55 -8.61 -7.96 -19.03
CA TYR A 55 -7.28 -7.35 -18.97
C TYR A 55 -7.05 -6.45 -20.17
N ASN A 56 -6.00 -5.69 -20.17
CA ASN A 56 -5.62 -4.89 -21.33
C ASN A 56 -4.57 -5.63 -22.16
N LEU A 57 -4.79 -5.64 -23.47
CA LEU A 57 -3.75 -5.88 -24.46
C LEU A 57 -3.14 -4.54 -24.82
N VAL A 58 -1.84 -4.43 -24.69
CA VAL A 58 -1.09 -3.22 -25.06
C VAL A 58 -0.24 -3.55 -26.27
N THR A 59 -0.47 -2.81 -27.34
CA THR A 59 0.28 -2.98 -28.59
C THR A 59 1.16 -1.77 -28.82
N LEU A 60 2.44 -1.98 -29.05
CA LEU A 60 3.36 -0.92 -29.49
C LEU A 60 3.39 -0.87 -31.02
N ARG A 61 3.03 0.28 -31.59
CA ARG A 61 3.12 0.58 -33.03
C ARG A 61 3.97 1.83 -33.23
N GLY A 62 5.19 1.64 -33.74
CA GLY A 62 6.15 2.74 -33.79
C GLY A 62 6.42 3.30 -32.38
N ASN A 63 6.07 4.55 -32.15
CA ASN A 63 6.19 5.23 -30.87
C ASN A 63 4.83 5.36 -30.13
N THR A 64 3.86 4.52 -30.44
CA THR A 64 2.50 4.64 -29.90
C THR A 64 2.11 3.35 -29.18
N LEU A 65 1.66 3.48 -27.91
CA LEU A 65 1.02 2.40 -27.17
C LEU A 65 -0.49 2.49 -27.35
N GLU A 66 -1.09 1.44 -27.88
CA GLU A 66 -2.55 1.27 -28.01
C GLU A 66 -3.07 0.30 -26.97
N PHE A 67 -4.08 0.71 -26.23
CA PHE A 67 -4.70 -0.09 -25.15
C PHE A 67 -6.05 -0.64 -25.58
N HIS A 68 -6.18 -1.95 -25.63
CA HIS A 68 -7.41 -2.66 -25.93
C HIS A 68 -7.87 -3.46 -24.71
N GLU A 69 -9.13 -3.34 -24.35
CA GLU A 69 -9.69 -4.17 -23.29
C GLU A 69 -10.05 -5.56 -23.85
N ARG A 70 -9.47 -6.59 -23.28
CA ARG A 70 -9.85 -7.98 -23.55
C ARG A 70 -10.79 -8.50 -22.48
N ILE A 71 -12.02 -8.81 -22.85
CA ILE A 71 -12.98 -9.54 -22.01
C ILE A 71 -12.64 -11.02 -22.09
N ILE A 72 -12.43 -11.68 -20.95
CA ILE A 72 -12.04 -13.10 -20.89
C ILE A 72 -13.08 -13.95 -21.64
N LYS A 73 -12.61 -14.87 -22.48
CA LYS A 73 -13.42 -15.81 -23.29
C LYS A 73 -14.43 -15.15 -24.23
N THR A 74 -14.42 -13.83 -24.39
CA THR A 74 -15.42 -13.14 -25.20
C THR A 74 -14.77 -12.43 -26.39
N LYS A 75 -14.34 -11.19 -26.20
CA LYS A 75 -13.85 -10.32 -27.28
C LYS A 75 -12.81 -9.31 -26.82
N THR A 76 -12.05 -8.83 -27.79
CA THR A 76 -11.24 -7.60 -27.61
C THR A 76 -12.06 -6.41 -28.06
N ARG A 77 -12.14 -5.38 -27.23
CA ARG A 77 -12.79 -4.12 -27.56
C ARG A 77 -11.89 -3.24 -28.43
N PRO A 78 -12.42 -2.23 -29.13
CA PRO A 78 -11.61 -1.20 -29.80
C PRO A 78 -10.62 -0.54 -28.83
N VAL A 79 -9.65 0.20 -29.39
CA VAL A 79 -8.72 1.04 -28.61
C VAL A 79 -9.54 1.97 -27.72
N TRP A 80 -9.23 1.97 -26.41
CA TRP A 80 -9.87 2.85 -25.46
C TRP A 80 -8.91 3.96 -24.96
N ASN A 81 -7.61 3.75 -25.11
CA ASN A 81 -6.59 4.76 -24.79
C ASN A 81 -5.35 4.58 -25.67
N THR A 82 -4.66 5.68 -25.91
CA THR A 82 -3.43 5.75 -26.70
C THR A 82 -2.43 6.64 -25.99
N ILE A 83 -1.17 6.19 -25.91
CA ILE A 83 -0.06 7.00 -25.41
C ILE A 83 0.98 7.13 -26.52
N HIS A 84 1.31 8.36 -26.92
CA HIS A 84 2.46 8.64 -27.75
C HIS A 84 3.72 8.69 -26.89
N LEU A 85 4.65 7.79 -27.16
CA LEU A 85 5.94 7.75 -26.48
C LEU A 85 6.82 8.87 -27.06
N ALA A 86 7.17 9.81 -26.24
CA ALA A 86 8.07 10.92 -26.55
C ALA A 86 8.97 11.16 -25.34
N PRO A 87 10.20 11.66 -25.55
CA PRO A 87 11.05 12.05 -24.43
C PRO A 87 10.30 12.98 -23.48
N LEU A 88 10.44 12.73 -22.18
CA LEU A 88 9.81 13.56 -21.16
C LEU A 88 10.29 15.00 -21.31
N GLN A 89 9.32 15.91 -21.48
CA GLN A 89 9.58 17.34 -21.48
C GLN A 89 9.54 17.83 -20.04
N GLU A 90 10.62 18.44 -19.56
CA GLU A 90 10.60 19.09 -18.26
C GLU A 90 9.55 20.19 -18.25
N LYS A 91 8.51 20.02 -17.47
CA LYS A 91 7.57 21.09 -17.17
C LYS A 91 8.17 21.99 -16.12
N LYS A 92 8.35 23.27 -16.43
CA LYS A 92 8.85 24.28 -15.49
C LYS A 92 7.84 24.61 -14.39
N ASP A 93 6.58 24.31 -14.60
CA ASP A 93 5.54 24.46 -13.59
C ASP A 93 5.48 23.21 -12.72
N THR A 94 5.87 23.35 -11.47
CA THR A 94 5.97 22.27 -10.47
C THR A 94 4.96 22.44 -9.34
N THR A 95 3.83 23.10 -9.58
CA THR A 95 2.76 23.31 -8.59
C THR A 95 1.97 22.04 -8.29
N TYR A 96 2.63 20.91 -8.25
CA TYR A 96 2.02 19.66 -7.87
C TYR A 96 1.94 19.53 -6.35
N TYR A 97 0.81 18.99 -5.89
CA TYR A 97 0.62 18.75 -4.47
C TYR A 97 1.74 17.87 -3.89
N ARG A 98 2.35 18.35 -2.83
CA ARG A 98 3.24 17.60 -1.97
C ARG A 98 2.71 17.68 -0.55
N PRO A 99 2.79 16.60 0.24
CA PRO A 99 2.43 16.67 1.65
C PRO A 99 3.28 17.72 2.35
N ASP A 100 2.61 18.59 3.09
CA ASP A 100 3.27 19.58 3.93
C ASP A 100 3.43 18.99 5.35
N PHE A 101 4.68 18.77 5.73
CA PHE A 101 5.02 18.30 7.07
C PHE A 101 5.41 19.45 8.02
N ALA A 102 5.20 20.69 7.63
CA ALA A 102 5.53 21.87 8.46
C ALA A 102 4.78 21.87 9.79
N ILE A 103 3.62 21.19 9.86
CA ILE A 103 2.90 20.99 11.12
C ILE A 103 3.79 20.38 12.23
N ASN A 104 4.78 19.57 11.85
CA ASN A 104 5.70 18.97 12.82
C ASN A 104 6.56 20.02 13.54
N ALA A 105 6.80 21.18 12.93
CA ALA A 105 7.50 22.29 13.55
C ALA A 105 6.65 22.99 14.64
N THR A 106 5.31 22.84 14.60
CA THR A 106 4.40 23.39 15.61
C THR A 106 4.57 22.71 16.97
N TYR A 107 5.12 21.50 16.97
CA TYR A 107 5.32 20.69 18.18
C TYR A 107 6.80 20.37 18.42
N PRO A 108 7.67 21.38 18.63
CA PRO A 108 9.12 21.16 18.75
C PRO A 108 9.52 20.37 20.00
N SER A 109 8.62 20.26 20.98
CA SER A 109 8.81 19.47 22.21
C SER A 109 8.53 17.98 22.03
N VAL A 110 7.90 17.57 20.93
CA VAL A 110 7.66 16.14 20.66
C VAL A 110 9.00 15.45 20.44
N ARG A 111 9.21 14.36 21.16
CA ARG A 111 10.42 13.55 21.09
C ARG A 111 10.05 12.09 20.85
N GLU A 112 10.84 11.42 20.02
CA GLU A 112 10.80 9.96 19.93
C GLU A 112 11.32 9.38 21.25
N THR A 113 10.45 8.67 21.99
CA THR A 113 10.84 8.01 23.24
C THR A 113 11.58 6.71 22.95
N TRP A 114 11.11 5.95 21.98
CA TRP A 114 11.74 4.74 21.48
C TRP A 114 11.24 4.45 20.07
N LYS A 115 12.01 3.65 19.33
CA LYS A 115 11.70 3.18 18.00
C LYS A 115 12.03 1.70 17.89
N LEU A 116 11.09 0.91 17.38
CA LEU A 116 11.31 -0.47 17.01
C LEU A 116 11.15 -0.62 15.50
N LYS A 117 12.13 -1.19 14.83
CA LYS A 117 12.04 -1.58 13.41
C LYS A 117 11.65 -3.05 13.35
N ASP A 118 10.54 -3.36 12.71
CA ASP A 118 10.16 -4.74 12.39
C ASP A 118 10.71 -5.17 11.03
N VAL A 119 10.72 -6.46 10.78
CA VAL A 119 11.21 -7.05 9.52
C VAL A 119 10.12 -7.10 8.45
N THR A 120 8.86 -6.87 8.82
CA THR A 120 7.69 -6.89 7.91
C THR A 120 6.75 -5.73 8.21
N ASP A 121 5.74 -5.57 7.35
CA ASP A 121 4.75 -4.51 7.49
C ASP A 121 3.88 -4.68 8.74
N ILE A 122 3.66 -3.58 9.44
CA ILE A 122 2.67 -3.45 10.53
C ILE A 122 1.39 -2.91 9.88
N ALA A 123 0.47 -3.82 9.55
CA ALA A 123 -0.70 -3.51 8.72
C ALA A 123 -1.93 -3.05 9.52
N SER A 124 -1.86 -3.03 10.84
CA SER A 124 -2.93 -2.56 11.73
C SER A 124 -2.37 -1.69 12.84
N GLN A 125 -3.24 -0.94 13.49
CA GLN A 125 -2.85 -0.22 14.70
C GLN A 125 -2.52 -1.20 15.83
N GLY A 126 -1.58 -0.81 16.69
CA GLY A 126 -1.34 -1.51 17.95
C GLY A 126 -2.37 -1.14 19.02
N SER A 127 -2.44 -1.94 20.06
CA SER A 127 -3.28 -1.68 21.24
C SER A 127 -2.41 -1.41 22.47
N ILE A 128 -2.86 -0.52 23.33
CA ILE A 128 -2.17 -0.17 24.58
C ILE A 128 -3.13 -0.30 25.77
N ASP A 129 -2.63 -0.90 26.85
CA ASP A 129 -3.32 -0.89 28.14
C ASP A 129 -2.28 -0.86 29.26
N GLY A 130 -2.25 0.27 29.98
CA GLY A 130 -1.23 0.59 30.97
C GLY A 130 0.18 0.62 30.36
N ASN A 131 1.04 -0.27 30.83
CA ASN A 131 2.43 -0.37 30.35
C ASN A 131 2.64 -1.45 29.29
N LEU A 132 1.57 -2.06 28.79
CA LEU A 132 1.61 -3.06 27.74
C LEU A 132 1.19 -2.43 26.42
N TYR A 133 2.06 -2.51 25.40
CA TYR A 133 1.73 -2.20 24.00
C TYR A 133 1.85 -3.48 23.18
N VAL A 134 0.79 -3.83 22.47
CA VAL A 134 0.79 -5.01 21.60
C VAL A 134 0.51 -4.60 20.17
N TYR A 135 1.28 -5.14 19.24
CA TYR A 135 1.05 -4.99 17.82
C TYR A 135 1.21 -6.32 17.08
N THR A 136 0.76 -6.36 15.85
CA THR A 136 0.82 -7.52 14.96
C THR A 136 1.42 -7.12 13.62
N ASN A 137 2.00 -8.09 12.90
CA ASN A 137 2.60 -7.84 11.60
C ASN A 137 2.16 -8.85 10.52
N THR A 138 2.56 -8.57 9.29
CA THR A 138 2.21 -9.43 8.14
C THR A 138 3.01 -10.73 8.04
N ALA A 139 3.96 -10.98 8.94
CA ALA A 139 4.58 -12.30 9.10
C ALA A 139 3.80 -13.20 10.09
N GLY A 140 2.69 -12.71 10.65
CA GLY A 140 1.90 -13.49 11.63
C GLY A 140 2.40 -13.37 13.06
N VAL A 141 3.31 -12.41 13.33
CA VAL A 141 3.85 -12.23 14.69
C VAL A 141 2.98 -11.28 15.48
N VAL A 142 2.63 -11.71 16.70
CA VAL A 142 2.08 -10.89 17.79
C VAL A 142 3.24 -10.52 18.69
N ARG A 143 3.45 -9.23 18.93
CA ARG A 143 4.54 -8.77 19.79
C ARG A 143 4.03 -7.84 20.87
N ALA A 144 4.36 -8.17 22.11
CA ALA A 144 4.07 -7.37 23.28
C ALA A 144 5.33 -6.62 23.75
N LEU A 145 5.18 -5.34 23.95
CA LEU A 145 6.27 -4.43 24.35
C LEU A 145 5.91 -3.74 25.65
N ASN A 146 6.94 -3.38 26.39
CA ASN A 146 6.82 -2.37 27.43
C ASN A 146 6.60 -0.99 26.76
N ALA A 147 5.46 -0.38 27.01
CA ALA A 147 5.07 0.87 26.36
C ALA A 147 6.00 2.06 26.69
N LYS A 148 6.72 2.03 27.83
CA LYS A 148 7.62 3.12 28.25
C LYS A 148 8.98 3.09 27.52
N ASN A 149 9.49 1.89 27.19
CA ASN A 149 10.86 1.77 26.68
C ASN A 149 11.00 0.90 25.43
N GLY A 150 9.89 0.39 24.87
CA GLY A 150 9.88 -0.41 23.65
C GLY A 150 10.49 -1.80 23.77
N LYS A 151 10.90 -2.24 24.96
CA LYS A 151 11.47 -3.59 25.16
C LYS A 151 10.41 -4.66 24.97
N THR A 152 10.73 -5.68 24.16
CA THR A 152 9.86 -6.85 23.96
C THR A 152 9.71 -7.62 25.28
N GLN A 153 8.48 -7.91 25.65
CA GLN A 153 8.12 -8.74 26.80
C GLN A 153 7.91 -10.18 26.35
N TRP A 154 7.15 -10.39 25.30
CA TRP A 154 6.93 -11.68 24.68
C TRP A 154 6.57 -11.55 23.20
N THR A 155 6.67 -12.65 22.47
CA THR A 155 6.23 -12.78 21.08
C THR A 155 5.54 -14.13 20.89
N TYR A 156 4.55 -14.13 19.98
CA TYR A 156 3.88 -15.34 19.54
C TYR A 156 3.74 -15.30 18.01
N THR A 157 3.85 -16.44 17.34
CA THR A 157 3.70 -16.52 15.89
C THR A 157 2.50 -17.40 15.55
N THR A 158 1.55 -16.83 14.81
CA THR A 158 0.38 -17.54 14.25
C THR A 158 0.74 -18.27 12.96
N GLY A 159 -0.18 -19.07 12.45
CA GLY A 159 0.05 -19.83 11.22
C GLY A 159 0.05 -18.99 9.92
N ASN A 160 -0.36 -17.72 9.96
CA ASN A 160 -0.41 -16.85 8.76
C ASN A 160 -0.41 -15.37 9.17
N LYS A 161 -0.49 -14.48 8.16
CA LYS A 161 -0.54 -13.02 8.30
C LYS A 161 -1.63 -12.55 9.24
N ILE A 162 -1.38 -11.43 9.92
CA ILE A 162 -2.36 -10.74 10.75
C ILE A 162 -2.57 -9.33 10.19
N PHE A 163 -3.83 -8.97 9.93
CA PHE A 163 -4.25 -7.64 9.47
C PHE A 163 -5.17 -6.93 10.47
N SER A 164 -5.50 -7.60 11.58
CA SER A 164 -6.36 -7.07 12.63
C SER A 164 -5.54 -6.45 13.77
N ALA A 165 -6.10 -5.41 14.39
CA ALA A 165 -5.56 -4.90 15.64
C ALA A 165 -5.77 -5.92 16.77
N PRO A 166 -4.80 -6.11 17.68
CA PRO A 166 -4.99 -6.93 18.85
C PRO A 166 -5.98 -6.29 19.83
N PHE A 167 -6.76 -7.11 20.52
CA PHE A 167 -7.64 -6.67 21.59
C PHE A 167 -7.10 -7.12 22.94
N ILE A 168 -6.87 -6.17 23.86
CA ILE A 168 -6.31 -6.45 25.18
C ILE A 168 -7.43 -6.47 26.21
N THR A 169 -7.48 -7.54 26.99
CA THR A 169 -8.33 -7.69 28.18
C THR A 169 -7.46 -7.73 29.45
N PRO A 170 -8.04 -7.74 30.65
CA PRO A 170 -7.26 -7.87 31.86
C PRO A 170 -6.38 -9.13 31.94
N LYS A 171 -6.76 -10.22 31.24
CA LYS A 171 -6.06 -11.50 31.30
C LYS A 171 -5.48 -11.97 29.95
N LEU A 172 -6.05 -11.53 28.84
CA LEU A 172 -5.76 -12.08 27.52
C LEU A 172 -5.43 -10.97 26.50
N VAL A 173 -4.68 -11.37 25.49
CA VAL A 173 -4.54 -10.65 24.21
C VAL A 173 -5.20 -11.50 23.13
N ILE A 174 -6.17 -10.94 22.43
CA ILE A 174 -6.95 -11.66 21.41
C ILE A 174 -6.57 -11.11 20.05
N VAL A 175 -6.25 -12.00 19.10
CA VAL A 175 -5.90 -11.66 17.71
C VAL A 175 -6.57 -12.64 16.75
N SER A 176 -6.94 -12.16 15.56
CA SER A 176 -7.42 -13.00 14.47
C SER A 176 -6.34 -13.08 13.37
N SER A 177 -6.12 -14.28 12.86
CA SER A 177 -5.11 -14.57 11.85
C SER A 177 -5.75 -15.03 10.53
N CYS A 178 -5.04 -14.82 9.43
CA CYS A 178 -5.45 -15.32 8.11
C CYS A 178 -5.31 -16.85 7.95
N ASP A 179 -4.87 -17.56 8.98
CA ASP A 179 -4.97 -19.03 9.04
C ASP A 179 -6.38 -19.53 9.40
N GLY A 180 -7.33 -18.59 9.62
CA GLY A 180 -8.71 -18.91 9.98
C GLY A 180 -8.95 -19.05 11.48
N SER A 181 -7.95 -18.78 12.33
CA SER A 181 -8.02 -18.94 13.77
C SER A 181 -8.12 -17.60 14.51
N ILE A 182 -8.75 -17.65 15.69
CA ILE A 182 -8.67 -16.60 16.71
C ILE A 182 -7.81 -17.14 17.85
N TYR A 183 -6.79 -16.39 18.21
CA TYR A 183 -5.86 -16.73 19.28
C TYR A 183 -6.18 -15.90 20.53
N ALA A 184 -6.27 -16.55 21.65
CA ALA A 184 -6.39 -15.94 22.98
C ALA A 184 -5.11 -16.27 23.77
N LEU A 185 -4.19 -15.32 23.78
CA LEU A 185 -2.86 -15.46 24.37
C LEU A 185 -2.87 -14.92 25.79
N ASP A 186 -2.07 -15.51 26.67
CA ASP A 186 -1.91 -14.96 28.02
C ASP A 186 -1.31 -13.56 27.96
N ARG A 187 -1.88 -12.62 28.73
CA ARG A 187 -1.45 -11.22 28.70
C ARG A 187 0.00 -11.00 29.11
N LYS A 188 0.53 -11.84 30.01
CA LYS A 188 1.88 -11.68 30.58
C LYS A 188 2.95 -12.47 29.85
N GLN A 189 2.56 -13.61 29.26
CA GLN A 189 3.51 -14.59 28.73
C GLN A 189 3.33 -14.87 27.22
N GLY A 190 2.20 -14.51 26.63
CA GLY A 190 1.84 -14.80 25.24
C GLY A 190 1.16 -16.16 25.06
#